data_b6329053509e209bf902b71fa39dbf16
#
_entry.id   b6329053509e209bf902b71fa39dbf16
#
_cell.length_a   1.000
_cell.length_b   1.000
_cell.length_c   1.000
_cell.angle_alpha   90.00
_cell.angle_beta   90.00
_cell.angle_gamma   90.00
#
_symmetry.space_group_name_H-M   'P 1'
#
loop_
_entity.id
_entity.type
_entity.pdbx_description
1 polymer ?
#
loop_
_entity_poly.entity_id
_entity_poly.type
_entity_poly.pdbx_seq_one_letter_code
_entity_poly.pdbx_strand_id
1 'polypeptide(L)'
;MPVRFEIGAPIVPNTIVYGGSAIRVGSANFTSGAVATNVADSSNVKKLLVTAGHYVSLKDKCYPIKGTRPDTDTLLGTVTKVQYADGKYGDYSLITLGSDIEITTNTYERPYELTPLVGGYYPKDGDTLYKFGRAGNVAKITFQEANMSVVMPASSSGSSTITIKGMMIGKIEDGISTGGDSGGPVYYNSSEGLKLVGFVSGTTSTGTNVYLTFTPVSRVTGCGINYVD
;
A
#
# COMPACT_ATOMS: atom_id res chain seq x y z
N MET A 1 7.71 -55.23 -5.01
CA MET A 1 8.67 -54.16 -5.32
C MET A 1 8.71 -53.19 -4.16
N PRO A 2 9.88 -52.88 -3.56
CA PRO A 2 9.92 -51.84 -2.54
C PRO A 2 9.69 -50.46 -3.17
N VAL A 3 8.76 -49.69 -2.63
CA VAL A 3 8.51 -48.31 -3.02
C VAL A 3 9.68 -47.48 -2.51
N ARG A 4 10.42 -46.86 -3.41
CA ARG A 4 11.52 -45.94 -3.09
C ARG A 4 10.93 -44.54 -2.99
N PHE A 5 10.93 -43.97 -1.80
CA PHE A 5 10.64 -42.54 -1.64
C PHE A 5 11.91 -41.74 -1.91
N GLU A 6 11.90 -40.94 -2.96
CA GLU A 6 12.91 -39.91 -3.14
C GLU A 6 12.52 -38.71 -2.28
N ILE A 7 13.43 -38.30 -1.41
CA ILE A 7 13.29 -37.01 -0.69
C ILE A 7 13.58 -35.95 -1.76
N GLY A 8 12.53 -35.38 -2.32
CA GLY A 8 12.65 -34.19 -3.18
C GLY A 8 13.29 -33.03 -2.40
N ALA A 9 13.83 -32.05 -3.13
CA ALA A 9 14.31 -30.82 -2.53
C ALA A 9 13.21 -30.23 -1.61
N PRO A 10 13.56 -29.67 -0.44
CA PRO A 10 12.58 -29.10 0.46
C PRO A 10 11.75 -28.05 -0.31
N ILE A 11 10.44 -28.20 -0.24
CA ILE A 11 9.51 -27.20 -0.78
C ILE A 11 9.72 -25.95 0.08
N VAL A 12 10.43 -24.97 -0.45
CA VAL A 12 10.52 -23.65 0.16
C VAL A 12 9.18 -22.97 -0.17
N PRO A 13 8.33 -22.66 0.82
CA PRO A 13 7.10 -21.95 0.56
C PRO A 13 7.45 -20.60 -0.07
N ASN A 14 6.94 -20.31 -1.25
CA ASN A 14 7.08 -18.99 -1.84
C ASN A 14 6.41 -17.96 -0.93
N THR A 15 7.08 -16.84 -0.71
CA THR A 15 6.46 -15.74 0.03
C THR A 15 5.50 -15.02 -0.89
N ILE A 16 4.21 -15.02 -0.52
CA ILE A 16 3.16 -14.33 -1.27
C ILE A 16 2.96 -12.95 -0.67
N VAL A 17 2.92 -11.93 -1.52
CA VAL A 17 2.65 -10.53 -1.15
C VAL A 17 1.32 -10.09 -1.73
N TYR A 18 0.48 -9.48 -0.89
CA TYR A 18 -0.82 -8.93 -1.23
C TYR A 18 -1.04 -7.58 -0.55
N GLY A 19 -2.06 -6.84 -0.99
CA GLY A 19 -2.46 -5.57 -0.39
C GLY A 19 -2.87 -5.74 1.08
N GLY A 20 -2.52 -4.79 1.93
CA GLY A 20 -2.80 -4.84 3.37
C GLY A 20 -1.79 -5.62 4.21
N SER A 21 -0.77 -6.24 3.61
CA SER A 21 0.27 -6.94 4.36
C SER A 21 1.12 -5.98 5.20
N ALA A 22 1.51 -6.41 6.39
CA ALA A 22 2.45 -5.68 7.22
C ALA A 22 3.87 -5.80 6.66
N ILE A 23 4.51 -4.68 6.37
CA ILE A 23 5.88 -4.62 5.83
C ILE A 23 6.73 -3.62 6.60
N ARG A 24 8.03 -3.85 6.61
CA ARG A 24 9.05 -2.89 7.02
C ARG A 24 9.85 -2.45 5.80
N VAL A 25 9.99 -1.14 5.60
CA VAL A 25 10.80 -0.54 4.54
C VAL A 25 11.85 0.36 5.20
N GLY A 26 13.12 0.07 5.01
CA GLY A 26 14.19 0.72 5.77
C GLY A 26 14.01 0.51 7.27
N SER A 27 13.83 1.59 8.03
CA SER A 27 13.59 1.58 9.48
C SER A 27 12.13 1.72 9.88
N ALA A 28 11.22 2.00 8.93
CA ALA A 28 9.82 2.30 9.22
C ALA A 28 8.88 1.14 8.87
N ASN A 29 7.77 1.05 9.60
CA ASN A 29 6.72 0.07 9.39
C ASN A 29 5.59 0.67 8.58
N PHE A 30 5.12 -0.10 7.58
CA PHE A 30 4.09 0.28 6.63
C PHE A 30 3.08 -0.84 6.42
N THR A 31 2.04 -0.52 5.68
CA THR A 31 1.13 -1.47 5.06
C THR A 31 1.39 -1.50 3.56
N SER A 32 1.43 -2.66 2.94
CA SER A 32 1.46 -2.80 1.48
C SER A 32 0.14 -2.34 0.88
N GLY A 33 0.19 -1.57 -0.20
CA GLY A 33 -1.01 -1.05 -0.86
C GLY A 33 -1.56 -2.02 -1.90
N ALA A 34 -0.87 -2.15 -3.01
CA ALA A 34 -1.24 -3.03 -4.11
C ALA A 34 -0.01 -3.53 -4.86
N VAL A 35 -0.18 -4.64 -5.57
CA VAL A 35 0.83 -5.11 -6.53
C VAL A 35 0.69 -4.37 -7.85
N ALA A 36 1.80 -4.22 -8.56
CA ALA A 36 1.88 -3.51 -9.83
C ALA A 36 2.91 -4.17 -10.74
N THR A 37 2.95 -3.75 -11.99
CA THR A 37 4.02 -4.09 -12.94
C THR A 37 4.62 -2.81 -13.52
N ASN A 38 5.86 -2.87 -13.98
CA ASN A 38 6.40 -1.77 -14.76
C ASN A 38 5.72 -1.72 -16.13
N VAL A 39 5.32 -0.52 -16.56
CA VAL A 39 4.66 -0.30 -17.87
C VAL A 39 5.64 0.03 -18.99
N ALA A 40 6.91 0.29 -18.67
CA ALA A 40 7.89 0.82 -19.62
C ALA A 40 8.64 -0.27 -20.41
N ASP A 41 8.58 -1.53 -20.01
CA ASP A 41 9.36 -2.60 -20.63
C ASP A 41 8.58 -3.91 -20.62
N SER A 42 7.93 -4.21 -21.73
CA SER A 42 7.17 -5.44 -21.91
C SER A 42 8.06 -6.70 -22.01
N SER A 43 9.34 -6.55 -22.29
CA SER A 43 10.30 -7.66 -22.35
C SER A 43 10.88 -8.04 -20.99
N ASN A 44 10.78 -7.14 -20.00
CA ASN A 44 11.31 -7.32 -18.64
C ASN A 44 10.29 -6.84 -17.59
N VAL A 45 9.17 -7.54 -17.49
CA VAL A 45 8.12 -7.23 -16.55
C VAL A 45 8.60 -7.47 -15.13
N LYS A 46 8.75 -6.40 -14.35
CA LYS A 46 9.11 -6.45 -12.94
C LYS A 46 7.86 -6.45 -12.08
N LYS A 47 7.86 -7.30 -11.07
CA LYS A 47 6.86 -7.26 -10.00
C LYS A 47 7.17 -6.10 -9.08
N LEU A 48 6.19 -5.26 -8.82
CA LEU A 48 6.31 -4.09 -7.98
C LEU A 48 5.29 -4.14 -6.85
N LEU A 49 5.65 -3.57 -5.71
CA LEU A 49 4.74 -3.34 -4.59
C LEU A 49 4.66 -1.83 -4.36
N VAL A 50 3.43 -1.32 -4.21
CA VAL A 50 3.16 0.08 -3.88
C VAL A 50 2.98 0.21 -2.38
N THR A 51 3.59 1.23 -1.79
CA THR A 51 3.33 1.69 -0.40
C THR A 51 3.53 3.19 -0.32
N ALA A 52 3.40 3.81 0.86
CA ALA A 52 3.67 5.23 1.04
C ALA A 52 5.14 5.58 0.76
N GLY A 53 5.42 6.83 0.45
CA GLY A 53 6.75 7.34 0.14
C GLY A 53 7.43 8.06 1.30
N HIS A 54 6.64 8.56 2.27
CA HIS A 54 7.20 9.27 3.41
C HIS A 54 8.10 8.35 4.26
N TYR A 55 9.23 8.90 4.73
CA TYR A 55 10.24 8.20 5.52
C TYR A 55 10.93 7.02 4.82
N VAL A 56 10.81 6.94 3.48
CA VAL A 56 11.41 5.91 2.64
C VAL A 56 12.49 6.55 1.77
N SER A 57 13.60 5.83 1.58
CA SER A 57 14.70 6.25 0.71
C SER A 57 14.90 5.26 -0.44
N LEU A 58 15.46 5.74 -1.56
CA LEU A 58 15.90 4.86 -2.64
C LEU A 58 16.89 3.83 -2.10
N LYS A 59 16.75 2.57 -2.56
CA LYS A 59 17.54 1.40 -2.16
C LYS A 59 17.22 0.85 -0.76
N ASP A 60 16.27 1.41 -0.03
CA ASP A 60 15.77 0.78 1.21
C ASP A 60 15.29 -0.64 0.93
N LYS A 61 15.58 -1.53 1.85
CA LYS A 61 15.15 -2.93 1.79
C LYS A 61 13.75 -3.08 2.38
N CYS A 62 12.95 -3.94 1.74
CA CYS A 62 11.60 -4.27 2.19
C CYS A 62 11.55 -5.70 2.72
N TYR A 63 10.96 -5.87 3.89
CA TYR A 63 10.80 -7.15 4.58
C TYR A 63 9.35 -7.33 5.06
N PRO A 64 8.81 -8.55 5.13
CA PRO A 64 7.53 -8.79 5.75
C PRO A 64 7.65 -8.64 7.27
N ILE A 65 6.54 -8.31 7.92
CA ILE A 65 6.44 -8.32 9.38
C ILE A 65 5.61 -9.54 9.78
N LYS A 66 6.23 -10.47 10.52
CA LYS A 66 5.57 -11.63 11.12
C LYS A 66 5.30 -11.35 12.61
N GLY A 67 4.02 -11.31 12.99
CA GLY A 67 3.63 -10.87 14.33
C GLY A 67 4.04 -9.41 14.58
N THR A 68 4.88 -9.17 15.58
CA THR A 68 5.34 -7.82 15.94
C THR A 68 6.74 -7.46 15.41
N ARG A 69 7.46 -8.42 14.81
CA ARG A 69 8.86 -8.25 14.38
C ARG A 69 9.01 -8.41 12.87
N PRO A 70 9.91 -7.64 12.24
CA PRO A 70 10.30 -7.89 10.86
C PRO A 70 10.96 -9.27 10.71
N ASP A 71 10.58 -10.00 9.67
CA ASP A 71 11.31 -11.18 9.22
C ASP A 71 12.47 -10.73 8.33
N THR A 72 13.65 -10.59 8.92
CA THR A 72 14.83 -10.11 8.19
C THR A 72 15.47 -11.15 7.29
N ASP A 73 15.05 -12.42 7.37
CA ASP A 73 15.58 -13.50 6.56
C ASP A 73 14.91 -13.55 5.17
N THR A 74 13.71 -12.96 5.06
CA THR A 74 12.95 -12.93 3.81
C THR A 74 12.97 -11.52 3.21
N LEU A 75 13.94 -11.23 2.35
CA LEU A 75 13.94 -9.96 1.60
C LEU A 75 12.86 -9.98 0.52
N LEU A 76 11.83 -9.14 0.65
CA LEU A 76 10.80 -8.99 -0.39
C LEU A 76 11.32 -8.24 -1.61
N GLY A 77 12.07 -7.18 -1.40
CA GLY A 77 12.54 -6.35 -2.50
C GLY A 77 13.28 -5.09 -2.06
N THR A 78 13.45 -4.19 -3.02
CA THR A 78 14.20 -2.95 -2.83
C THR A 78 13.43 -1.77 -3.42
N VAL A 79 13.43 -0.64 -2.73
CA VAL A 79 12.80 0.61 -3.19
C VAL A 79 13.53 1.13 -4.43
N THR A 80 12.79 1.30 -5.51
CA THR A 80 13.31 1.78 -6.80
C THR A 80 12.74 3.13 -7.21
N LYS A 81 11.67 3.58 -6.57
CA LYS A 81 11.09 4.91 -6.76
C LYS A 81 10.52 5.43 -5.45
N VAL A 82 10.72 6.72 -5.19
CA VAL A 82 10.08 7.46 -4.10
C VAL A 82 9.46 8.72 -4.67
N GLN A 83 8.21 8.95 -4.36
CA GLN A 83 7.47 10.16 -4.69
C GLN A 83 6.96 10.77 -3.37
N TYR A 84 7.84 11.52 -2.73
CA TYR A 84 7.56 12.26 -1.51
C TYR A 84 8.52 13.45 -1.43
N ALA A 85 8.12 14.58 -1.97
CA ALA A 85 8.93 15.80 -1.94
C ALA A 85 8.02 17.02 -2.07
N ASP A 86 8.51 18.18 -1.62
CA ASP A 86 7.78 19.43 -1.64
C ASP A 86 7.28 19.80 -3.04
N GLY A 87 6.01 20.21 -3.11
CA GLY A 87 5.33 20.57 -4.33
C GLY A 87 5.03 19.42 -5.30
N LYS A 88 5.37 18.18 -4.97
CA LYS A 88 5.11 16.99 -5.80
C LYS A 88 3.72 16.41 -5.57
N TYR A 89 3.26 15.60 -6.54
CA TYR A 89 1.95 14.98 -6.53
C TYR A 89 2.01 13.56 -5.97
N GLY A 90 1.27 13.31 -4.90
CA GLY A 90 1.15 12.02 -4.25
C GLY A 90 2.32 11.67 -3.32
N ASP A 91 2.05 10.78 -2.42
CA ASP A 91 2.95 10.20 -1.43
C ASP A 91 2.97 8.68 -1.65
N TYR A 92 3.96 8.17 -2.39
CA TYR A 92 4.09 6.74 -2.66
C TYR A 92 5.53 6.32 -2.94
N SER A 93 5.81 5.05 -2.75
CA SER A 93 7.04 4.41 -3.21
C SER A 93 6.75 3.12 -3.97
N LEU A 94 7.66 2.76 -4.89
CA LEU A 94 7.65 1.51 -5.62
C LEU A 94 8.82 0.65 -5.16
N ILE A 95 8.50 -0.58 -4.79
CA ILE A 95 9.45 -1.61 -4.36
C ILE A 95 9.52 -2.66 -5.45
N THR A 96 10.68 -2.82 -6.08
CA THR A 96 10.90 -3.95 -6.99
C THR A 96 11.09 -5.21 -6.17
N LEU A 97 10.20 -6.19 -6.36
CA LEU A 97 10.21 -7.47 -5.67
C LEU A 97 11.23 -8.43 -6.27
N GLY A 98 11.69 -9.37 -5.46
CA GLY A 98 12.52 -10.50 -5.93
C GLY A 98 11.76 -11.40 -6.91
N SER A 99 12.48 -12.13 -7.74
CA SER A 99 11.91 -13.06 -8.72
C SER A 99 11.15 -14.22 -8.07
N ASP A 100 11.60 -14.63 -6.91
CA ASP A 100 11.06 -15.69 -6.06
C ASP A 100 9.87 -15.27 -5.21
N ILE A 101 9.52 -13.97 -5.20
CA ILE A 101 8.35 -13.47 -4.50
C ILE A 101 7.11 -13.65 -5.38
N GLU A 102 6.12 -14.35 -4.87
CA GLU A 102 4.80 -14.43 -5.51
C GLU A 102 3.97 -13.20 -5.19
N ILE A 103 3.15 -12.78 -6.14
CA ILE A 103 2.22 -11.66 -5.99
C ILE A 103 0.81 -12.11 -6.29
N THR A 104 -0.15 -11.49 -5.63
CA THR A 104 -1.57 -11.64 -5.93
C THR A 104 -2.24 -10.26 -5.94
N THR A 105 -3.28 -10.13 -6.71
CA THR A 105 -4.11 -8.92 -6.76
C THR A 105 -5.07 -8.80 -5.57
N ASN A 106 -5.12 -9.81 -4.72
CA ASN A 106 -5.94 -9.77 -3.51
C ASN A 106 -5.44 -8.71 -2.53
N THR A 107 -6.36 -8.16 -1.79
CA THR A 107 -6.09 -7.27 -0.66
C THR A 107 -6.91 -7.70 0.56
N TYR A 108 -6.46 -7.32 1.74
CA TYR A 108 -7.29 -7.48 2.93
C TYR A 108 -8.48 -6.52 2.88
N GLU A 109 -9.67 -7.07 2.95
CA GLU A 109 -10.92 -6.34 3.21
C GLU A 109 -11.17 -6.26 4.72
N ARG A 110 -10.85 -7.33 5.42
CA ARG A 110 -10.92 -7.47 6.89
C ARG A 110 -9.72 -8.28 7.38
N PRO A 111 -9.44 -8.28 8.68
CA PRO A 111 -8.43 -9.18 9.22
C PRO A 111 -8.68 -10.63 8.77
N TYR A 112 -7.66 -11.22 8.12
CA TYR A 112 -7.67 -12.60 7.62
C TYR A 112 -8.63 -12.91 6.47
N GLU A 113 -9.27 -11.91 5.88
CA GLU A 113 -10.14 -12.06 4.71
C GLU A 113 -9.51 -11.36 3.50
N LEU A 114 -9.16 -12.13 2.48
CA LEU A 114 -8.55 -11.63 1.24
C LEU A 114 -9.61 -11.57 0.15
N THR A 115 -9.76 -10.39 -0.45
CA THR A 115 -10.70 -10.14 -1.54
C THR A 115 -9.96 -9.60 -2.77
N PRO A 116 -10.29 -10.06 -3.98
CA PRO A 116 -9.69 -9.55 -5.20
C PRO A 116 -9.99 -8.07 -5.43
N LEU A 117 -8.99 -7.33 -5.93
CA LEU A 117 -9.18 -6.02 -6.53
C LEU A 117 -9.60 -6.20 -7.99
N VAL A 118 -10.79 -5.74 -8.35
CA VAL A 118 -11.38 -5.91 -9.69
C VAL A 118 -11.28 -4.66 -10.56
N GLY A 119 -10.62 -3.61 -10.12
CA GLY A 119 -10.44 -2.39 -10.90
C GLY A 119 -10.05 -1.20 -10.05
N GLY A 120 -9.96 -0.03 -10.70
CA GLY A 120 -9.80 1.26 -10.04
C GLY A 120 -11.12 2.00 -9.95
N TYR A 121 -11.22 2.94 -8.99
CA TYR A 121 -12.38 3.80 -8.84
C TYR A 121 -11.97 5.23 -8.51
N TYR A 122 -12.60 6.20 -9.14
CA TYR A 122 -12.47 7.61 -8.79
C TYR A 122 -13.72 8.04 -8.01
N PRO A 123 -13.61 8.33 -6.70
CA PRO A 123 -14.77 8.55 -5.86
C PRO A 123 -15.46 9.88 -6.13
N LYS A 124 -16.75 9.92 -5.84
CA LYS A 124 -17.60 11.12 -5.84
C LYS A 124 -17.82 11.58 -4.40
N ASP A 125 -18.10 12.86 -4.22
CA ASP A 125 -18.42 13.42 -2.91
C ASP A 125 -19.55 12.65 -2.23
N GLY A 126 -19.31 12.30 -0.97
CA GLY A 126 -20.23 11.49 -0.17
C GLY A 126 -20.09 9.97 -0.33
N ASP A 127 -19.27 9.47 -1.26
CA ASP A 127 -19.06 8.03 -1.39
C ASP A 127 -18.48 7.41 -0.12
N THR A 128 -18.98 6.23 0.20
CA THR A 128 -18.42 5.42 1.29
C THR A 128 -17.22 4.63 0.78
N LEU A 129 -16.07 4.91 1.36
CA LEU A 129 -14.83 4.20 1.11
C LEU A 129 -14.41 3.43 2.37
N TYR A 130 -13.49 2.51 2.18
CA TYR A 130 -12.85 1.77 3.26
C TYR A 130 -11.34 1.81 3.09
N LYS A 131 -10.59 1.80 4.19
CA LYS A 131 -9.16 1.55 4.16
C LYS A 131 -8.85 0.29 4.94
N PHE A 132 -7.77 -0.39 4.58
CA PHE A 132 -7.17 -1.41 5.43
C PHE A 132 -5.73 -1.02 5.79
N GLY A 133 -5.39 -1.16 7.05
CA GLY A 133 -4.04 -0.92 7.56
C GLY A 133 -3.66 -1.93 8.63
N ARG A 134 -2.38 -2.28 8.67
CA ARG A 134 -1.84 -3.31 9.59
C ARG A 134 -2.06 -3.00 11.07
N ALA A 135 -2.15 -1.74 11.43
CA ALA A 135 -2.25 -1.29 12.82
C ALA A 135 -3.68 -0.89 13.21
N GLY A 136 -4.37 -0.15 12.36
CA GLY A 136 -5.74 0.33 12.59
C GLY A 136 -6.82 -0.54 11.95
N ASN A 137 -6.45 -1.67 11.33
CA ASN A 137 -7.41 -2.55 10.62
C ASN A 137 -8.26 -1.77 9.60
N VAL A 138 -9.56 -2.08 9.54
CA VAL A 138 -10.54 -1.41 8.66
C VAL A 138 -11.01 -0.11 9.28
N ALA A 139 -11.14 0.94 8.46
CA ALA A 139 -11.92 2.12 8.80
C ALA A 139 -12.86 2.49 7.65
N LYS A 140 -14.06 2.95 8.02
CA LYS A 140 -15.06 3.49 7.10
C LYS A 140 -14.85 4.99 6.94
N ILE A 141 -14.89 5.45 5.70
CA ILE A 141 -14.54 6.81 5.31
C ILE A 141 -15.64 7.37 4.43
N THR A 142 -16.11 8.58 4.69
CA THR A 142 -16.91 9.35 3.73
C THR A 142 -15.97 10.24 2.93
N PHE A 143 -15.87 9.99 1.62
CA PHE A 143 -15.07 10.80 0.73
C PHE A 143 -15.59 12.23 0.66
N GLN A 144 -14.68 13.21 0.62
CA GLN A 144 -15.05 14.62 0.62
C GLN A 144 -14.45 15.40 -0.54
N GLU A 145 -13.15 15.26 -0.78
CA GLU A 145 -12.49 16.13 -1.75
C GLU A 145 -11.26 15.48 -2.39
N ALA A 146 -11.01 15.82 -3.64
CA ALA A 146 -9.84 15.46 -4.40
C ALA A 146 -8.95 16.68 -4.72
N ASN A 147 -7.73 16.40 -5.19
CA ASN A 147 -6.74 17.40 -5.61
C ASN A 147 -6.29 18.35 -4.49
N MET A 148 -6.40 17.92 -3.25
CA MET A 148 -5.95 18.69 -2.08
C MET A 148 -4.43 18.83 -2.05
N SER A 149 -3.99 19.95 -1.47
CA SER A 149 -2.60 20.12 -1.02
C SER A 149 -2.55 19.86 0.47
N VAL A 150 -1.73 18.90 0.88
CA VAL A 150 -1.62 18.48 2.28
C VAL A 150 -0.21 18.78 2.80
N VAL A 151 -0.15 19.43 3.95
CA VAL A 151 1.15 19.68 4.64
C VAL A 151 1.48 18.45 5.46
N MET A 152 2.67 17.90 5.24
CA MET A 152 3.15 16.69 5.90
C MET A 152 4.56 16.90 6.43
N PRO A 153 5.00 16.13 7.46
CA PRO A 153 6.38 16.20 7.95
C PRO A 153 7.38 15.82 6.85
N ALA A 154 8.43 16.59 6.64
CA ALA A 154 9.47 16.28 5.65
C ALA A 154 10.32 15.07 6.04
N SER A 155 10.41 14.77 7.34
CA SER A 155 11.18 13.65 7.90
C SER A 155 10.49 13.09 9.14
N SER A 156 10.95 11.93 9.60
CA SER A 156 10.45 11.30 10.84
C SER A 156 10.72 12.13 12.10
N SER A 157 11.68 13.07 12.06
CA SER A 157 11.93 14.01 13.17
C SER A 157 10.88 15.11 13.29
N GLY A 158 10.08 15.35 12.24
CA GLY A 158 8.99 16.33 12.24
C GLY A 158 9.43 17.81 12.31
N SER A 159 10.75 18.10 12.21
CA SER A 159 11.29 19.46 12.37
C SER A 159 10.99 20.40 11.19
N SER A 160 10.63 19.86 10.04
CA SER A 160 10.25 20.59 8.83
C SER A 160 9.05 19.95 8.16
N THR A 161 8.34 20.73 7.36
CA THR A 161 7.17 20.28 6.62
C THR A 161 7.35 20.49 5.12
N ILE A 162 6.63 19.69 4.33
CA ILE A 162 6.52 19.81 2.88
C ILE A 162 5.05 19.80 2.48
N THR A 163 4.74 20.32 1.30
CA THR A 163 3.41 20.30 0.74
C THR A 163 3.31 19.25 -0.35
N ILE A 164 2.48 18.24 -0.14
CA ILE A 164 2.15 17.21 -1.14
C ILE A 164 0.86 17.59 -1.84
N LYS A 165 0.87 17.58 -3.16
CA LYS A 165 -0.28 17.98 -4.00
C LYS A 165 -1.04 16.77 -4.53
N GLY A 166 -2.28 17.01 -4.98
CA GLY A 166 -3.11 16.02 -5.66
C GLY A 166 -3.57 14.87 -4.78
N MET A 167 -3.63 15.11 -3.49
CA MET A 167 -4.14 14.16 -2.49
C MET A 167 -5.65 14.13 -2.49
N MET A 168 -6.20 13.06 -1.93
CA MET A 168 -7.62 12.94 -1.60
C MET A 168 -7.81 12.95 -0.10
N ILE A 169 -8.98 13.42 0.34
CA ILE A 169 -9.36 13.49 1.75
C ILE A 169 -10.76 12.90 1.96
N GLY A 170 -10.94 12.19 3.06
CA GLY A 170 -12.25 11.70 3.48
C GLY A 170 -12.33 11.64 5.01
N LYS A 171 -13.53 11.89 5.53
CA LYS A 171 -13.80 11.84 6.97
C LYS A 171 -13.88 10.40 7.45
N ILE A 172 -13.18 10.06 8.51
CA ILE A 172 -13.30 8.75 9.17
C ILE A 172 -14.60 8.77 9.99
N GLU A 173 -15.53 7.89 9.63
CA GLU A 173 -16.83 7.75 10.30
C GLU A 173 -16.81 6.63 11.34
N ASP A 174 -16.03 5.59 11.10
CA ASP A 174 -15.88 4.44 12.00
C ASP A 174 -14.49 3.84 11.85
N GLY A 175 -13.97 3.29 12.93
CA GLY A 175 -12.61 2.75 12.99
C GLY A 175 -11.55 3.83 13.21
N ILE A 176 -10.30 3.47 13.01
CA ILE A 176 -9.14 4.35 13.21
C ILE A 176 -8.13 4.21 12.08
N SER A 177 -7.28 5.22 11.93
CA SER A 177 -6.04 5.11 11.16
C SER A 177 -4.90 5.61 12.02
N THR A 178 -3.82 4.85 12.07
CA THR A 178 -2.69 5.09 12.99
C THR A 178 -1.35 4.78 12.32
N GLY A 179 -0.26 5.05 13.03
CA GLY A 179 1.09 4.78 12.52
C GLY A 179 1.27 3.32 12.10
N GLY A 180 1.76 3.11 10.89
CA GLY A 180 1.90 1.80 10.26
C GLY A 180 0.79 1.46 9.26
N ASP A 181 -0.32 2.21 9.20
CA ASP A 181 -1.35 2.07 8.17
C ASP A 181 -0.94 2.73 6.85
N SER A 182 0.07 3.60 6.89
CA SER A 182 0.65 4.25 5.71
C SER A 182 0.94 3.25 4.59
N GLY A 183 0.53 3.59 3.38
CA GLY A 183 0.64 2.75 2.19
C GLY A 183 -0.49 1.73 2.02
N GLY A 184 -1.29 1.47 3.04
CA GLY A 184 -2.41 0.54 2.96
C GLY A 184 -3.45 0.95 1.92
N PRO A 185 -4.22 -0.01 1.36
CA PRO A 185 -5.20 0.27 0.31
C PRO A 185 -6.39 1.04 0.86
N VAL A 186 -6.86 1.99 0.06
CA VAL A 186 -8.18 2.62 0.17
C VAL A 186 -9.03 2.10 -0.98
N TYR A 187 -10.22 1.59 -0.71
CA TYR A 187 -11.05 0.92 -1.70
C TYR A 187 -12.52 1.29 -1.57
N TYR A 188 -13.21 1.14 -2.69
CA TYR A 188 -14.66 1.23 -2.83
C TYR A 188 -15.22 -0.18 -2.97
N ASN A 189 -16.24 -0.52 -2.16
CA ASN A 189 -16.92 -1.81 -2.25
C ASN A 189 -18.06 -1.70 -3.26
N SER A 190 -17.93 -2.36 -4.41
CA SER A 190 -18.93 -2.41 -5.47
C SER A 190 -19.60 -3.77 -5.54
N SER A 191 -20.70 -3.87 -6.30
CA SER A 191 -21.36 -5.16 -6.57
C SER A 191 -20.47 -6.16 -7.32
N GLU A 192 -19.41 -5.68 -7.98
CA GLU A 192 -18.48 -6.51 -8.74
C GLU A 192 -17.25 -6.94 -7.92
N GLY A 193 -17.04 -6.34 -6.73
CA GLY A 193 -15.89 -6.57 -5.87
C GLY A 193 -15.22 -5.27 -5.44
N LEU A 194 -14.03 -5.36 -4.86
CA LEU A 194 -13.27 -4.21 -4.38
C LEU A 194 -12.63 -3.44 -5.54
N LYS A 195 -12.82 -2.14 -5.58
CA LYS A 195 -12.17 -1.22 -6.53
C LYS A 195 -11.17 -0.33 -5.80
N LEU A 196 -9.93 -0.34 -6.24
CA LEU A 196 -8.86 0.44 -5.62
C LEU A 196 -9.06 1.94 -5.89
N VAL A 197 -9.04 2.74 -4.84
CA VAL A 197 -9.15 4.21 -4.89
C VAL A 197 -7.78 4.86 -4.70
N GLY A 198 -6.99 4.37 -3.75
CA GLY A 198 -5.70 4.95 -3.43
C GLY A 198 -4.96 4.26 -2.29
N PHE A 199 -4.02 4.99 -1.71
CA PHE A 199 -3.10 4.49 -0.68
C PHE A 199 -3.01 5.46 0.48
N VAL A 200 -3.15 4.96 1.70
CA VAL A 200 -3.09 5.76 2.93
C VAL A 200 -1.78 6.52 3.03
N SER A 201 -1.86 7.82 3.29
CA SER A 201 -0.71 8.67 3.57
C SER A 201 -0.66 9.13 5.03
N GLY A 202 -1.81 9.45 5.62
CA GLY A 202 -1.85 9.90 7.01
C GLY A 202 -3.22 10.37 7.43
N THR A 203 -3.28 10.99 8.60
CA THR A 203 -4.50 11.58 9.15
C THR A 203 -4.28 13.03 9.57
N THR A 204 -5.34 13.81 9.51
CA THR A 204 -5.41 15.15 10.11
C THR A 204 -6.69 15.27 10.92
N SER A 205 -6.76 16.23 11.82
CA SER A 205 -7.95 16.46 12.64
C SER A 205 -8.35 17.93 12.65
N THR A 206 -9.68 18.17 12.68
CA THR A 206 -10.25 19.49 12.86
C THR A 206 -11.40 19.37 13.87
N GLY A 207 -11.21 19.94 15.05
CA GLY A 207 -12.13 19.72 16.18
C GLY A 207 -12.14 18.24 16.56
N THR A 208 -13.34 17.65 16.60
CA THR A 208 -13.55 16.23 16.90
C THR A 208 -13.50 15.32 15.67
N ASN A 209 -13.45 15.89 14.47
CA ASN A 209 -13.42 15.11 13.23
C ASN A 209 -11.99 14.70 12.87
N VAL A 210 -11.82 13.44 12.48
CA VAL A 210 -10.57 12.91 11.96
C VAL A 210 -10.74 12.62 10.46
N TYR A 211 -9.77 13.04 9.69
CA TYR A 211 -9.76 12.87 8.24
C TYR A 211 -8.59 12.01 7.82
N LEU A 212 -8.84 11.08 6.93
CA LEU A 212 -7.81 10.32 6.23
C LEU A 212 -7.35 11.12 5.01
N THR A 213 -6.04 11.25 4.85
CA THR A 213 -5.42 11.70 3.61
C THR A 213 -4.81 10.52 2.88
N PHE A 214 -4.99 10.46 1.57
CA PHE A 214 -4.49 9.34 0.78
C PHE A 214 -4.11 9.77 -0.64
N THR A 215 -3.14 9.07 -1.20
CA THR A 215 -2.71 9.24 -2.59
C THR A 215 -3.64 8.49 -3.51
N PRO A 216 -4.34 9.13 -4.46
CA PRO A 216 -5.18 8.41 -5.42
C PRO A 216 -4.34 7.51 -6.33
N VAL A 217 -4.90 6.37 -6.71
CA VAL A 217 -4.23 5.40 -7.59
C VAL A 217 -3.78 6.03 -8.91
N SER A 218 -4.53 6.99 -9.44
CA SER A 218 -4.21 7.73 -10.66
C SER A 218 -2.94 8.59 -10.59
N ARG A 219 -2.41 8.84 -9.39
CA ARG A 219 -1.16 9.58 -9.18
C ARG A 219 0.06 8.68 -9.12
N VAL A 220 -0.13 7.36 -8.97
CA VAL A 220 0.99 6.41 -8.99
C VAL A 220 1.45 6.23 -10.43
N THR A 221 2.65 6.71 -10.74
CA THR A 221 3.22 6.71 -12.09
C THR A 221 4.45 5.82 -12.19
N GLY A 222 4.72 5.29 -13.38
CA GLY A 222 5.85 4.40 -13.66
C GLY A 222 5.54 2.92 -13.44
N CYS A 223 4.27 2.58 -13.19
CA CYS A 223 3.78 1.20 -13.14
C CYS A 223 2.32 1.14 -13.57
N GLY A 224 1.85 -0.05 -13.94
CA GLY A 224 0.45 -0.43 -14.02
C GLY A 224 0.04 -1.17 -12.76
N ILE A 225 -1.10 -0.83 -12.18
CA ILE A 225 -1.68 -1.59 -11.09
C ILE A 225 -2.37 -2.83 -11.66
N ASN A 226 -2.04 -3.99 -11.12
CA ASN A 226 -2.67 -5.25 -11.54
C ASN A 226 -4.02 -5.42 -10.84
N TYR A 227 -5.01 -5.75 -11.63
CA TYR A 227 -6.33 -6.15 -11.18
C TYR A 227 -6.61 -7.58 -11.67
N VAL A 228 -7.55 -8.26 -11.05
CA VAL A 228 -8.07 -9.53 -11.56
C VAL A 228 -9.00 -9.21 -12.74
N ASP A 229 -8.80 -9.87 -13.87
CA ASP A 229 -9.71 -9.83 -15.03
C ASP A 229 -10.95 -10.68 -14.76
#